data_bd9930a7d958fdb7fa8b3da05d9ae9a2
#
_entry.id   bd9930a7d958fdb7fa8b3da05d9ae9a2
#
_cell.length_a   1.000
_cell.length_b   1.000
_cell.length_c   1.000
_cell.angle_alpha   90.00
_cell.angle_beta   90.00
_cell.angle_gamma   90.00
#
_symmetry.space_group_name_H-M   'P 1'
#
loop_
_entity.id
_entity.type
_entity.pdbx_description
1 polymer ?
#
loop_
_entity_poly.entity_id
_entity_poly.type
_entity_poly.pdbx_seq_one_letter_code
_entity_poly.pdbx_strand_id
1 'polypeptide(L)'
;MPQNLRSQQGHSGLYTLEETAEMIRAGRLLIVAADGDVLTSLPEGTWLGGVCTRFQVGNGCVRSAEKAFVIDLTDVVQSHRLGLYPDFALESVYEDLPSNGFSFLLIPGFSEVHRYFGAQFAIRRKPTSSPLTGFVAGADVGEAYMQDPFVVDGIHGVVYRDSGVALHCKLGKSQRARIEVINPFSEGAAGDVITFESSALVLRECKVNGETRNFADYVREHAVPEGLPLVGRVRGMTLNVTLLFPLGRRSVTALSPVLPSVEYRFARRDEMGCQRYVDVARRATRRVVASMHGYGNYPMMAKEGNKERPFPGPFAFGEIAMLLMNQTTVNLIVEEVDDDEVQ
;
A
#
# COMPACT_ATOMS: atom_id res chain seq x y z
N MET A 1 13.78 30.17 7.07
CA MET A 1 13.38 29.28 8.16
C MET A 1 11.91 28.95 8.00
N PRO A 2 11.53 27.70 7.85
CA PRO A 2 10.20 27.23 8.23
C PRO A 2 10.36 26.22 9.36
N GLN A 3 10.29 26.73 10.57
CA GLN A 3 9.97 25.96 11.76
C GLN A 3 8.46 25.73 11.79
N ASN A 4 8.03 24.53 12.23
CA ASN A 4 6.67 24.13 12.65
C ASN A 4 5.82 23.32 11.67
N LEU A 5 6.35 22.24 11.11
CA LEU A 5 5.51 21.10 10.70
C LEU A 5 5.76 19.82 11.56
N ARG A 6 6.56 19.93 12.61
CA ARG A 6 6.95 18.80 13.51
C ARG A 6 5.94 18.43 14.59
N SER A 7 4.79 19.06 14.72
CA SER A 7 4.05 19.00 15.99
C SER A 7 2.67 18.35 15.98
N GLN A 8 2.21 17.66 14.92
CA GLN A 8 0.83 17.15 14.92
C GLN A 8 0.57 15.73 14.39
N GLN A 9 1.55 15.08 13.80
CA GLN A 9 1.43 13.68 13.40
C GLN A 9 2.70 13.00 13.88
N GLY A 10 2.68 12.17 14.88
CA GLY A 10 3.84 11.42 15.38
C GLY A 10 5.15 11.63 14.60
N HIS A 11 6.25 11.09 14.95
CA HIS A 11 7.53 11.34 14.27
C HIS A 11 7.66 10.76 12.84
N SER A 12 6.55 10.54 12.12
CA SER A 12 6.55 10.04 10.74
C SER A 12 6.97 11.12 9.74
N GLY A 13 7.88 10.78 8.83
CA GLY A 13 8.42 11.73 7.86
C GLY A 13 9.59 11.21 7.06
N LEU A 14 10.22 12.10 6.27
CA LEU A 14 11.36 11.79 5.42
C LEU A 14 12.66 12.21 6.12
N TYR A 15 13.55 11.25 6.35
CA TYR A 15 14.81 11.39 7.10
C TYR A 15 16.00 10.96 6.25
N THR A 16 17.18 11.44 6.59
CA THR A 16 18.44 10.92 6.05
C THR A 16 18.74 9.53 6.60
N LEU A 17 19.68 8.82 5.97
CA LEU A 17 20.17 7.53 6.45
C LEU A 17 20.63 7.62 7.89
N GLU A 18 21.44 8.65 8.24
CA GLU A 18 21.99 8.81 9.59
C GLU A 18 20.91 9.12 10.63
N GLU A 19 20.00 10.04 10.36
CA GLU A 19 18.87 10.33 11.25
C GLU A 19 18.01 9.08 11.51
N THR A 20 17.78 8.26 10.46
CA THR A 20 17.03 6.99 10.59
C THR A 20 17.80 6.00 11.44
N ALA A 21 19.12 5.87 11.23
CA ALA A 21 19.98 5.00 12.00
C ALA A 21 20.05 5.42 13.48
N GLU A 22 20.05 6.72 13.77
CA GLU A 22 19.98 7.23 15.16
C GLU A 22 18.66 6.86 15.84
N MET A 23 17.53 6.96 15.12
CA MET A 23 16.22 6.51 15.64
C MET A 23 16.22 5.02 15.96
N ILE A 24 16.81 4.20 15.09
CA ILE A 24 16.94 2.74 15.31
C ILE A 24 17.82 2.45 16.52
N ARG A 25 18.99 3.08 16.63
CA ARG A 25 19.90 2.92 17.79
C ARG A 25 19.27 3.39 19.11
N ALA A 26 18.37 4.36 19.03
CA ALA A 26 17.57 4.81 20.18
C ALA A 26 16.45 3.82 20.58
N GLY A 27 16.33 2.67 19.90
CA GLY A 27 15.35 1.62 20.20
C GLY A 27 13.93 1.95 19.78
N ARG A 28 13.74 2.85 18.81
CA ARG A 28 12.40 3.19 18.32
C ARG A 28 11.82 2.06 17.48
N LEU A 29 10.49 1.91 17.53
CA LEU A 29 9.73 0.94 16.73
C LEU A 29 9.30 1.59 15.40
N LEU A 30 9.93 1.18 14.29
CA LEU A 30 9.81 1.86 13.02
C LEU A 30 9.29 0.96 11.88
N ILE A 31 8.51 1.56 10.97
CA ILE A 31 8.32 1.05 9.62
C ILE A 31 9.06 2.00 8.68
N VAL A 32 9.92 1.44 7.83
CA VAL A 32 10.82 2.20 6.96
C VAL A 32 10.52 1.90 5.50
N ALA A 33 10.30 2.93 4.70
CA ALA A 33 10.19 2.84 3.26
C ALA A 33 11.34 3.62 2.63
N ALA A 34 12.21 2.97 1.86
CA ALA A 34 13.40 3.60 1.28
C ALA A 34 13.88 2.84 0.03
N ASP A 35 14.86 3.41 -0.65
CA ASP A 35 15.64 2.69 -1.66
C ASP A 35 16.34 1.46 -1.04
N GLY A 36 16.60 0.44 -1.88
CA GLY A 36 17.19 -0.81 -1.42
C GLY A 36 18.58 -0.64 -0.76
N ASP A 37 19.41 0.24 -1.30
CA ASP A 37 20.75 0.51 -0.76
C ASP A 37 20.67 1.20 0.60
N VAL A 38 19.69 2.09 0.79
CA VAL A 38 19.43 2.73 2.08
C VAL A 38 18.98 1.69 3.10
N LEU A 39 18.00 0.84 2.75
CA LEU A 39 17.48 -0.19 3.68
C LEU A 39 18.57 -1.14 4.16
N THR A 40 19.43 -1.61 3.23
CA THR A 40 20.50 -2.57 3.55
C THR A 40 21.66 -1.94 4.31
N SER A 41 21.75 -0.60 4.34
CA SER A 41 22.76 0.15 5.10
C SER A 41 22.31 0.51 6.52
N LEU A 42 21.04 0.29 6.87
CA LEU A 42 20.51 0.57 8.20
C LEU A 42 21.00 -0.49 9.23
N PRO A 43 21.26 -0.09 10.49
CA PRO A 43 21.66 -1.04 11.53
C PRO A 43 20.49 -1.95 11.94
N GLU A 44 20.82 -3.09 12.54
CA GLU A 44 19.83 -3.93 13.22
C GLU A 44 19.14 -3.15 14.35
N GLY A 45 17.84 -3.45 14.55
CA GLY A 45 17.01 -2.82 15.55
C GLY A 45 15.54 -3.12 15.35
N THR A 46 14.68 -2.45 16.08
CA THR A 46 13.24 -2.75 16.08
C THR A 46 12.52 -2.05 14.92
N TRP A 47 12.74 -2.55 13.71
CA TRP A 47 12.09 -1.98 12.52
C TRP A 47 11.81 -3.04 11.45
N LEU A 48 10.81 -2.76 10.60
CA LEU A 48 10.58 -3.43 9.31
C LEU A 48 10.74 -2.44 8.18
N GLY A 49 11.28 -2.90 7.05
CA GLY A 49 11.46 -2.06 5.87
C GLY A 49 10.98 -2.69 4.58
N GLY A 50 10.56 -1.83 3.63
CA GLY A 50 10.21 -2.24 2.28
C GLY A 50 10.71 -1.23 1.26
N VAL A 51 11.19 -1.75 0.11
CA VAL A 51 11.68 -0.90 -0.98
C VAL A 51 10.57 0.03 -1.45
N CYS A 52 10.85 1.33 -1.44
CA CYS A 52 10.01 2.38 -1.99
C CYS A 52 10.83 3.66 -2.16
N THR A 53 10.72 4.32 -3.31
CA THR A 53 11.52 5.51 -3.63
C THR A 53 10.69 6.78 -3.83
N ARG A 54 9.37 6.70 -3.68
CA ARG A 54 8.45 7.82 -3.88
C ARG A 54 7.59 8.05 -2.65
N PHE A 55 7.48 9.32 -2.26
CA PHE A 55 6.84 9.70 -0.99
C PHE A 55 5.94 10.92 -1.16
N GLN A 56 4.80 10.89 -0.49
CA GLN A 56 4.01 12.09 -0.19
C GLN A 56 4.60 12.74 1.06
N VAL A 57 5.05 13.98 0.95
CA VAL A 57 5.58 14.75 2.09
C VAL A 57 5.04 16.19 2.05
N GLY A 58 4.52 16.66 3.15
CA GLY A 58 3.92 18.00 3.19
C GLY A 58 2.94 18.20 2.02
N ASN A 59 3.18 19.22 1.22
CA ASN A 59 2.32 19.60 0.10
C ASN A 59 2.80 19.04 -1.26
N GLY A 60 3.67 18.04 -1.29
CA GLY A 60 4.22 17.55 -2.54
C GLY A 60 4.62 16.09 -2.55
N CYS A 61 4.94 15.61 -3.74
CA CYS A 61 5.48 14.29 -3.96
C CYS A 61 6.98 14.38 -4.22
N VAL A 62 7.76 13.54 -3.56
CA VAL A 62 9.22 13.51 -3.67
C VAL A 62 9.66 12.12 -4.08
N ARG A 63 10.64 12.04 -5.00
CA ARG A 63 11.43 10.84 -5.26
C ARG A 63 12.77 11.00 -4.56
N SER A 64 13.19 9.97 -3.83
CA SER A 64 14.52 9.96 -3.20
C SER A 64 15.08 8.54 -3.19
N ALA A 65 16.35 8.41 -3.60
CA ALA A 65 17.15 7.21 -3.43
C ALA A 65 18.10 7.28 -2.22
N GLU A 66 18.11 8.43 -1.50
CA GLU A 66 19.08 8.69 -0.41
C GLU A 66 18.40 8.82 0.96
N LYS A 67 17.08 9.01 0.99
CA LYS A 67 16.31 9.23 2.20
C LYS A 67 15.32 8.11 2.46
N ALA A 68 15.06 7.86 3.73
CA ALA A 68 14.04 6.94 4.19
C ALA A 68 12.78 7.70 4.64
N PHE A 69 11.62 7.20 4.28
CA PHE A 69 10.37 7.59 4.91
C PHE A 69 10.14 6.67 6.11
N VAL A 70 10.03 7.27 7.28
CA VAL A 70 9.87 6.56 8.55
C VAL A 70 8.46 6.77 9.07
N ILE A 71 7.80 5.69 9.46
CA ILE A 71 6.59 5.68 10.29
C ILE A 71 7.01 5.23 11.67
N ASP A 72 6.90 6.11 12.65
CA ASP A 72 7.31 5.85 14.03
C ASP A 72 6.12 5.40 14.87
N LEU A 73 6.17 4.17 15.35
CA LEU A 73 5.11 3.53 16.12
C LEU A 73 5.40 3.49 17.62
N THR A 74 6.55 4.03 18.07
CA THR A 74 7.07 3.88 19.44
C THR A 74 6.07 4.30 20.51
N ASP A 75 5.45 5.46 20.33
CA ASP A 75 4.55 6.03 21.33
C ASP A 75 3.09 5.55 21.17
N VAL A 76 2.83 4.71 20.16
CA VAL A 76 1.49 4.20 19.84
C VAL A 76 1.32 2.75 20.33
N VAL A 77 2.38 1.95 20.23
CA VAL A 77 2.34 0.50 20.41
C VAL A 77 2.79 0.11 21.81
N GLN A 78 1.96 -0.63 22.52
CA GLN A 78 2.30 -1.14 23.86
C GLN A 78 3.28 -2.31 23.81
N SER A 79 3.09 -3.22 22.88
CA SER A 79 3.99 -4.36 22.63
C SER A 79 3.84 -4.84 21.19
N HIS A 80 4.86 -5.53 20.67
CA HIS A 80 4.86 -6.02 19.32
C HIS A 80 5.44 -7.43 19.22
N ARG A 81 5.16 -8.10 18.09
CA ARG A 81 5.68 -9.42 17.72
C ARG A 81 5.93 -9.44 16.21
N LEU A 82 7.06 -9.96 15.81
CA LEU A 82 7.39 -10.23 14.43
C LEU A 82 6.71 -11.52 13.95
N GLY A 83 6.23 -11.53 12.69
CA GLY A 83 5.77 -12.70 11.98
C GLY A 83 6.39 -12.80 10.59
N LEU A 84 6.78 -14.00 10.18
CA LEU A 84 7.29 -14.29 8.84
C LEU A 84 6.29 -15.19 8.10
N TYR A 85 5.91 -14.79 6.88
CA TYR A 85 4.85 -15.42 6.11
C TYR A 85 5.30 -15.71 4.68
N PRO A 86 5.85 -16.90 4.41
CA PRO A 86 6.01 -17.39 3.04
C PRO A 86 4.64 -17.60 2.38
N ASP A 87 4.60 -17.76 1.07
CA ASP A 87 3.37 -17.87 0.27
C ASP A 87 2.37 -18.90 0.82
N PHE A 88 2.85 -20.12 1.16
CA PHE A 88 2.03 -21.21 1.69
C PHE A 88 1.51 -20.98 3.12
N ALA A 89 2.09 -20.02 3.87
CA ALA A 89 1.69 -19.70 5.24
C ALA A 89 1.05 -18.30 5.35
N LEU A 90 0.87 -17.58 4.25
CA LEU A 90 0.43 -16.19 4.27
C LEU A 90 -0.97 -16.00 4.90
N GLU A 91 -1.85 -16.99 4.77
CA GLU A 91 -3.19 -16.93 5.39
C GLU A 91 -3.13 -16.84 6.91
N SER A 92 -2.11 -17.42 7.53
CA SER A 92 -1.97 -17.38 8.99
C SER A 92 -1.72 -15.99 9.55
N VAL A 93 -1.31 -15.01 8.72
CA VAL A 93 -1.18 -13.59 9.15
C VAL A 93 -2.47 -13.09 9.81
N TYR A 94 -3.60 -13.59 9.37
CA TYR A 94 -4.89 -13.17 9.91
C TYR A 94 -5.26 -13.86 11.22
N GLU A 95 -4.72 -15.06 11.46
CA GLU A 95 -4.88 -15.77 12.72
C GLU A 95 -4.01 -15.16 13.80
N ASP A 96 -2.91 -14.55 13.38
CA ASP A 96 -1.92 -13.88 14.21
C ASP A 96 -2.28 -12.43 14.57
N LEU A 97 -3.41 -11.90 14.08
CA LEU A 97 -3.84 -10.54 14.41
C LEU A 97 -4.04 -10.38 15.92
N PRO A 98 -3.57 -9.31 16.55
CA PRO A 98 -3.76 -9.07 17.97
C PRO A 98 -5.25 -8.90 18.30
N SER A 99 -5.66 -9.27 19.49
CA SER A 99 -7.06 -9.11 19.94
C SER A 99 -7.46 -7.63 20.06
N ASN A 100 -6.50 -6.75 20.37
CA ASN A 100 -6.63 -5.31 20.36
C ASN A 100 -5.35 -4.68 19.82
N GLY A 101 -5.42 -4.10 18.61
CA GLY A 101 -4.28 -3.52 17.96
C GLY A 101 -4.39 -3.54 16.45
N PHE A 102 -3.27 -3.73 15.77
CA PHE A 102 -3.19 -3.86 14.32
C PHE A 102 -1.96 -4.69 13.93
N SER A 103 -1.94 -5.14 12.68
CA SER A 103 -0.72 -5.71 12.10
C SER A 103 -0.29 -4.91 10.89
N PHE A 104 1.02 -4.69 10.78
CA PHE A 104 1.64 -3.99 9.66
C PHE A 104 2.42 -5.02 8.82
N LEU A 105 1.93 -5.34 7.62
CA LEU A 105 2.48 -6.36 6.72
C LEU A 105 3.22 -5.69 5.57
N LEU A 106 4.44 -6.12 5.31
CA LEU A 106 5.23 -5.78 4.14
C LEU A 106 5.39 -7.02 3.25
N ILE A 107 5.15 -6.84 1.95
CA ILE A 107 5.22 -7.91 0.94
C ILE A 107 6.17 -7.47 -0.19
N PRO A 108 7.12 -8.30 -0.63
CA PRO A 108 7.93 -8.00 -1.82
C PRO A 108 7.06 -7.95 -3.07
N GLY A 109 7.19 -6.90 -3.87
CA GLY A 109 6.48 -6.76 -5.13
C GLY A 109 6.86 -7.83 -6.15
N PHE A 110 5.91 -8.24 -7.00
CA PHE A 110 6.06 -9.26 -8.05
C PHE A 110 6.45 -10.66 -7.58
N SER A 111 6.58 -10.90 -6.28
CA SER A 111 6.82 -12.22 -5.69
C SER A 111 5.56 -13.12 -5.75
N GLU A 112 5.74 -14.41 -5.51
CA GLU A 112 4.62 -15.34 -5.38
C GLU A 112 3.72 -14.97 -4.19
N VAL A 113 4.31 -14.49 -3.09
CA VAL A 113 3.58 -13.97 -1.92
C VAL A 113 2.68 -12.79 -2.33
N HIS A 114 3.17 -11.87 -3.17
CA HIS A 114 2.35 -10.75 -3.67
C HIS A 114 1.17 -11.25 -4.52
N ARG A 115 1.44 -12.17 -5.46
CA ARG A 115 0.40 -12.77 -6.31
C ARG A 115 -0.65 -13.50 -5.47
N TYR A 116 -0.20 -14.30 -4.51
CA TYR A 116 -1.07 -15.06 -3.62
C TYR A 116 -1.93 -14.13 -2.75
N PHE A 117 -1.33 -13.10 -2.12
CA PHE A 117 -2.06 -12.15 -1.29
C PHE A 117 -3.15 -11.40 -2.07
N GLY A 118 -2.84 -10.96 -3.29
CA GLY A 118 -3.82 -10.31 -4.16
C GLY A 118 -4.99 -11.24 -4.56
N ALA A 119 -4.71 -12.54 -4.75
CA ALA A 119 -5.75 -13.53 -5.08
C ALA A 119 -6.68 -13.85 -3.90
N GLN A 120 -6.25 -13.62 -2.65
CA GLN A 120 -7.05 -13.83 -1.44
C GLN A 120 -8.35 -13.01 -1.42
N PHE A 121 -8.40 -11.92 -2.16
CA PHE A 121 -9.58 -11.07 -2.27
C PHE A 121 -10.85 -11.87 -2.66
N ALA A 122 -10.69 -12.89 -3.50
CA ALA A 122 -11.80 -13.73 -3.95
C ALA A 122 -12.28 -14.73 -2.88
N ILE A 123 -11.40 -15.15 -1.97
CA ILE A 123 -11.58 -16.34 -1.12
C ILE A 123 -12.01 -15.99 0.30
N ARG A 124 -11.50 -14.90 0.85
CA ARG A 124 -11.63 -14.61 2.26
C ARG A 124 -13.06 -14.21 2.71
N ARG A 125 -13.52 -14.81 3.81
CA ARG A 125 -14.90 -14.67 4.31
C ARG A 125 -15.02 -14.22 5.77
N LYS A 126 -13.95 -14.28 6.57
CA LYS A 126 -14.05 -14.02 8.02
C LYS A 126 -13.78 -12.55 8.35
N PRO A 127 -14.68 -11.87 9.08
CA PRO A 127 -14.35 -10.58 9.70
C PRO A 127 -13.26 -10.78 10.75
N THR A 128 -12.42 -9.76 10.94
CA THR A 128 -11.38 -9.73 11.97
C THR A 128 -11.62 -8.56 12.90
N SER A 129 -11.28 -8.73 14.18
CA SER A 129 -11.42 -7.68 15.19
C SER A 129 -10.37 -6.58 15.06
N SER A 130 -9.19 -6.93 14.54
CA SER A 130 -8.05 -6.01 14.38
C SER A 130 -7.67 -5.84 12.92
N PRO A 131 -7.28 -4.64 12.49
CA PRO A 131 -6.91 -4.38 11.11
C PRO A 131 -5.53 -4.95 10.74
N LEU A 132 -5.44 -5.42 9.49
CA LEU A 132 -4.19 -5.70 8.78
C LEU A 132 -3.96 -4.57 7.78
N THR A 133 -2.86 -3.85 7.95
CA THR A 133 -2.43 -2.76 7.06
C THR A 133 -1.01 -2.99 6.57
N GLY A 134 -0.49 -2.12 5.73
CA GLY A 134 0.87 -2.21 5.22
C GLY A 134 0.96 -1.91 3.73
N PHE A 135 2.01 -2.39 3.09
CA PHE A 135 2.20 -2.16 1.68
C PHE A 135 3.03 -3.24 0.97
N VAL A 136 2.89 -3.26 -0.36
CA VAL A 136 3.72 -4.05 -1.26
C VAL A 136 4.91 -3.20 -1.67
N ALA A 137 6.11 -3.66 -1.34
CA ALA A 137 7.37 -3.03 -1.68
C ALA A 137 7.56 -2.99 -3.20
N GLY A 138 8.08 -1.88 -3.71
CA GLY A 138 8.33 -1.71 -5.13
C GLY A 138 9.24 -0.54 -5.43
N ALA A 139 10.17 -0.72 -6.36
CA ALA A 139 11.01 0.33 -6.88
C ALA A 139 10.31 1.13 -7.98
N ASP A 140 10.97 2.15 -8.51
CA ASP A 140 10.47 2.91 -9.66
C ASP A 140 10.27 2.01 -10.89
N VAL A 141 9.14 2.15 -11.59
CA VAL A 141 8.76 1.23 -12.68
C VAL A 141 9.78 1.19 -13.83
N GLY A 142 10.49 2.31 -14.09
CA GLY A 142 11.59 2.34 -15.06
C GLY A 142 12.80 1.50 -14.61
N GLU A 143 12.98 1.32 -13.33
CA GLU A 143 14.05 0.60 -12.66
C GLU A 143 13.60 -0.74 -12.07
N ALA A 144 12.31 -0.95 -11.87
CA ALA A 144 11.72 -2.15 -11.27
C ALA A 144 11.95 -3.44 -12.09
N TYR A 145 12.33 -3.31 -13.35
CA TYR A 145 12.83 -4.42 -14.15
C TYR A 145 14.30 -4.73 -13.87
N MET A 146 14.98 -3.90 -13.08
CA MET A 146 16.41 -3.97 -12.78
C MET A 146 16.71 -4.30 -11.31
N GLN A 147 15.76 -4.06 -10.40
CA GLN A 147 15.91 -4.34 -8.97
C GLN A 147 14.69 -5.11 -8.48
N ASP A 148 14.89 -6.35 -8.06
CA ASP A 148 13.83 -7.12 -7.41
C ASP A 148 13.41 -6.43 -6.09
N PRO A 149 12.14 -6.06 -5.95
CA PRO A 149 11.64 -5.51 -4.69
C PRO A 149 11.86 -6.51 -3.55
N PHE A 150 12.20 -6.00 -2.37
CA PHE A 150 12.38 -6.80 -1.19
C PHE A 150 11.86 -6.10 0.06
N VAL A 151 11.71 -6.86 1.12
CA VAL A 151 11.41 -6.37 2.46
C VAL A 151 12.51 -6.77 3.43
N VAL A 152 12.65 -6.04 4.51
CA VAL A 152 13.71 -6.22 5.50
C VAL A 152 13.10 -6.42 6.87
N ASP A 153 13.51 -7.48 7.52
CA ASP A 153 13.40 -7.64 8.96
C ASP A 153 14.64 -7.00 9.61
N GLY A 154 14.49 -5.79 10.11
CA GLY A 154 15.57 -5.07 10.77
C GLY A 154 15.92 -5.63 12.14
N ILE A 155 15.05 -6.43 12.77
CA ILE A 155 15.32 -7.05 14.07
C ILE A 155 16.44 -8.09 13.93
N HIS A 156 16.46 -8.83 12.83
CA HIS A 156 17.44 -9.89 12.56
C HIS A 156 18.40 -9.54 11.41
N GLY A 157 18.31 -8.36 10.81
CA GLY A 157 19.13 -7.96 9.67
C GLY A 157 18.90 -8.79 8.39
N VAL A 158 17.70 -9.34 8.17
CA VAL A 158 17.41 -10.29 7.09
C VAL A 158 16.58 -9.64 5.99
N VAL A 159 17.00 -9.86 4.73
CA VAL A 159 16.29 -9.45 3.53
C VAL A 159 15.45 -10.61 2.98
N TYR A 160 14.16 -10.36 2.72
CA TYR A 160 13.24 -11.33 2.14
C TYR A 160 12.74 -10.86 0.76
N ARG A 161 12.77 -11.78 -0.23
CA ARG A 161 12.29 -11.55 -1.60
C ARG A 161 11.06 -12.36 -1.96
N ASP A 162 10.71 -13.34 -1.14
CA ASP A 162 9.66 -14.35 -1.36
C ASP A 162 8.73 -14.57 -0.16
N SER A 163 8.88 -13.77 0.88
CA SER A 163 8.08 -13.88 2.10
C SER A 163 7.57 -12.53 2.53
N GLY A 164 6.34 -12.48 3.04
CA GLY A 164 5.81 -11.33 3.75
C GLY A 164 6.37 -11.28 5.18
N VAL A 165 6.62 -10.08 5.67
CA VAL A 165 7.05 -9.84 7.05
C VAL A 165 6.05 -8.91 7.73
N ALA A 166 5.55 -9.30 8.90
CA ALA A 166 4.58 -8.50 9.63
C ALA A 166 5.03 -8.15 11.04
N LEU A 167 4.66 -6.95 11.45
CA LEU A 167 4.73 -6.53 12.85
C LEU A 167 3.30 -6.52 13.42
N HIS A 168 3.05 -7.40 14.38
CA HIS A 168 1.77 -7.48 15.11
C HIS A 168 1.88 -6.57 16.32
N CYS A 169 1.13 -5.47 16.30
CA CYS A 169 1.19 -4.39 17.28
C CYS A 169 -0.01 -4.41 18.21
N LYS A 170 0.22 -4.56 19.50
CA LYS A 170 -0.80 -4.50 20.53
C LYS A 170 -0.95 -3.08 21.07
N LEU A 171 -2.17 -2.61 21.18
CA LEU A 171 -2.52 -1.30 21.75
C LEU A 171 -2.92 -1.36 23.21
N GLY A 172 -2.89 -0.20 23.87
CA GLY A 172 -3.47 -0.01 25.20
C GLY A 172 -4.98 -0.32 25.22
N LYS A 173 -5.52 -0.59 26.41
CA LYS A 173 -6.94 -0.99 26.57
C LYS A 173 -7.92 0.11 26.13
N SER A 174 -7.57 1.38 26.33
CA SER A 174 -8.38 2.54 25.93
C SER A 174 -8.22 2.93 24.46
N GLN A 175 -7.44 2.18 23.68
CA GLN A 175 -7.18 2.49 22.29
C GLN A 175 -7.77 1.45 21.35
N ARG A 176 -8.16 1.90 20.15
CA ARG A 176 -8.62 1.03 19.04
C ARG A 176 -7.97 1.47 17.74
N ALA A 177 -7.64 0.49 16.92
CA ALA A 177 -7.15 0.73 15.57
C ALA A 177 -8.26 0.52 14.55
N ARG A 178 -8.31 1.36 13.52
CA ARG A 178 -9.15 1.17 12.34
C ARG A 178 -8.42 1.58 11.08
N ILE A 179 -8.89 1.07 9.96
CA ILE A 179 -8.41 1.44 8.62
C ILE A 179 -9.47 2.30 7.94
N GLU A 180 -9.02 3.34 7.26
CA GLU A 180 -9.84 4.10 6.34
C GLU A 180 -9.23 4.06 4.95
N VAL A 181 -10.05 3.68 3.96
CA VAL A 181 -9.65 3.58 2.55
C VAL A 181 -10.32 4.69 1.76
N ILE A 182 -9.54 5.47 1.03
CA ILE A 182 -10.01 6.48 0.11
C ILE A 182 -9.70 6.00 -1.31
N ASN A 183 -10.74 5.69 -2.07
CA ASN A 183 -10.64 5.32 -3.48
C ASN A 183 -11.12 6.49 -4.35
N PRO A 184 -10.24 7.10 -5.18
CA PRO A 184 -10.61 8.22 -6.05
C PRO A 184 -11.25 7.78 -7.37
N PHE A 185 -11.50 6.48 -7.57
CA PHE A 185 -12.02 5.93 -8.82
C PHE A 185 -13.37 5.27 -8.64
N SER A 186 -14.17 5.32 -9.71
CA SER A 186 -15.38 4.55 -9.87
C SER A 186 -15.37 3.80 -11.20
N GLU A 187 -16.21 2.78 -11.33
CA GLU A 187 -16.44 2.13 -12.62
C GLU A 187 -16.96 3.14 -13.65
N GLY A 188 -16.44 3.03 -14.88
CA GLY A 188 -17.01 3.76 -16.01
C GLY A 188 -18.47 3.34 -16.23
N ALA A 189 -19.39 4.28 -16.31
CA ALA A 189 -20.82 4.00 -16.57
C ALA A 189 -21.07 3.42 -17.97
N ALA A 190 -20.17 3.67 -18.92
CA ALA A 190 -20.18 3.13 -20.27
C ALA A 190 -18.75 2.70 -20.62
N GLY A 191 -18.59 1.54 -21.20
CA GLY A 191 -17.30 1.00 -21.61
C GLY A 191 -17.34 -0.51 -21.72
N ASP A 192 -16.35 -1.06 -22.38
CA ASP A 192 -16.23 -2.49 -22.58
C ASP A 192 -16.09 -3.25 -21.27
N VAL A 193 -16.75 -4.39 -21.19
CA VAL A 193 -16.55 -5.36 -20.10
C VAL A 193 -15.34 -6.21 -20.41
N ILE A 194 -14.38 -6.21 -19.51
CA ILE A 194 -13.11 -6.94 -19.63
C ILE A 194 -13.09 -8.03 -18.57
N THR A 195 -12.85 -9.28 -18.98
CA THR A 195 -12.71 -10.41 -18.07
C THR A 195 -11.45 -11.20 -18.38
N PHE A 196 -10.94 -11.91 -17.36
CA PHE A 196 -9.74 -12.74 -17.46
C PHE A 196 -10.06 -14.17 -17.01
N GLU A 197 -9.44 -15.16 -17.64
CA GLU A 197 -9.71 -16.57 -17.34
C GLU A 197 -8.96 -17.08 -16.10
N SER A 198 -7.84 -16.42 -15.75
CA SER A 198 -7.01 -16.82 -14.61
C SER A 198 -6.50 -15.59 -13.87
N SER A 199 -6.16 -15.80 -12.59
CA SER A 199 -5.47 -14.79 -11.80
C SER A 199 -4.03 -14.60 -12.27
N ALA A 200 -3.66 -13.38 -12.64
CA ALA A 200 -2.35 -13.06 -13.20
C ALA A 200 -1.93 -11.62 -12.91
N LEU A 201 -0.62 -11.41 -12.75
CA LEU A 201 0.02 -10.08 -12.73
C LEU A 201 0.50 -9.67 -14.14
N VAL A 202 0.74 -10.63 -15.03
CA VAL A 202 1.13 -10.36 -16.42
C VAL A 202 -0.02 -10.71 -17.33
N LEU A 203 -0.68 -9.67 -17.86
CA LEU A 203 -1.91 -9.75 -18.63
C LEU A 203 -1.57 -9.84 -20.13
N ARG A 204 -1.95 -10.94 -20.77
CA ARG A 204 -1.73 -11.19 -22.20
C ARG A 204 -3.04 -11.25 -22.96
N GLU A 205 -3.94 -12.11 -22.52
CA GLU A 205 -5.24 -12.35 -23.13
C GLU A 205 -6.36 -11.95 -22.16
N CYS A 206 -7.43 -11.41 -22.72
CA CYS A 206 -8.66 -11.10 -22.01
C CYS A 206 -9.86 -11.39 -22.92
N LYS A 207 -11.05 -11.36 -22.36
CA LYS A 207 -12.28 -11.26 -23.14
C LYS A 207 -12.82 -9.85 -23.02
N VAL A 208 -13.06 -9.20 -24.14
CA VAL A 208 -13.70 -7.89 -24.24
C VAL A 208 -15.10 -8.13 -24.79
N ASN A 209 -16.12 -7.83 -23.99
CA ASN A 209 -17.54 -8.12 -24.31
C ASN A 209 -17.76 -9.57 -24.75
N GLY A 210 -16.99 -10.51 -24.18
CA GLY A 210 -17.05 -11.93 -24.49
C GLY A 210 -16.11 -12.41 -25.61
N GLU A 211 -15.49 -11.53 -26.38
CA GLU A 211 -14.56 -11.87 -27.46
C GLU A 211 -13.11 -11.88 -26.97
N THR A 212 -12.37 -12.96 -27.28
CA THR A 212 -10.95 -13.08 -26.90
C THR A 212 -10.08 -12.11 -27.70
N ARG A 213 -9.25 -11.34 -26.97
CA ARG A 213 -8.35 -10.34 -27.53
C ARG A 213 -7.00 -10.34 -26.80
N ASN A 214 -5.94 -9.89 -27.47
CA ASN A 214 -4.71 -9.53 -26.77
C ASN A 214 -4.93 -8.22 -25.99
N PHE A 215 -4.68 -8.24 -24.68
CA PHE A 215 -4.98 -7.11 -23.80
C PHE A 215 -4.10 -5.89 -24.08
N ALA A 216 -2.83 -6.10 -24.43
CA ALA A 216 -1.92 -5.00 -24.75
C ALA A 216 -2.29 -4.31 -26.08
N ASP A 217 -2.78 -5.09 -27.05
CA ASP A 217 -3.28 -4.55 -28.33
C ASP A 217 -4.55 -3.73 -28.09
N TYR A 218 -5.49 -4.27 -27.31
CA TYR A 218 -6.71 -3.55 -26.92
C TYR A 218 -6.42 -2.22 -26.24
N VAL A 219 -5.49 -2.19 -25.27
CA VAL A 219 -5.09 -0.97 -24.56
C VAL A 219 -4.50 0.09 -25.52
N ARG A 220 -3.68 -0.34 -26.49
CA ARG A 220 -3.11 0.57 -27.49
C ARG A 220 -4.16 1.11 -28.48
N GLU A 221 -5.02 0.25 -28.99
CA GLU A 221 -6.09 0.62 -29.94
C GLU A 221 -7.04 1.66 -29.34
N HIS A 222 -7.32 1.57 -28.05
CA HIS A 222 -8.21 2.49 -27.34
C HIS A 222 -7.50 3.68 -26.71
N ALA A 223 -6.18 3.81 -26.94
CA ALA A 223 -5.35 4.89 -26.40
C ALA A 223 -5.60 5.12 -24.89
N VAL A 224 -5.68 4.02 -24.13
CA VAL A 224 -5.95 4.08 -22.69
C VAL A 224 -4.86 4.91 -21.99
N PRO A 225 -5.23 5.95 -21.24
CA PRO A 225 -4.25 6.80 -20.55
C PRO A 225 -3.40 6.01 -19.55
N GLU A 226 -2.10 6.31 -19.52
CA GLU A 226 -1.22 5.77 -18.50
C GLU A 226 -1.70 6.16 -17.09
N GLY A 227 -1.70 5.20 -16.17
CA GLY A 227 -2.16 5.40 -14.80
C GLY A 227 -3.66 5.25 -14.60
N LEU A 228 -4.44 4.97 -15.67
CA LEU A 228 -5.86 4.65 -15.52
C LEU A 228 -6.01 3.17 -15.14
N PRO A 229 -6.56 2.84 -13.96
CA PRO A 229 -6.69 1.44 -13.53
C PRO A 229 -7.89 0.75 -14.19
N LEU A 230 -7.86 -0.59 -14.18
CA LEU A 230 -9.08 -1.37 -14.27
C LEU A 230 -9.81 -1.31 -12.92
N VAL A 231 -11.12 -1.23 -12.98
CA VAL A 231 -12.00 -1.25 -11.80
C VAL A 231 -13.01 -2.38 -11.95
N GLY A 232 -13.11 -3.20 -10.92
CA GLY A 232 -14.11 -4.25 -10.82
C GLY A 232 -14.76 -4.26 -9.45
N ARG A 233 -15.81 -5.08 -9.29
CA ARG A 233 -16.49 -5.25 -8.01
C ARG A 233 -16.41 -6.67 -7.51
N VAL A 234 -16.00 -6.81 -6.26
CA VAL A 234 -15.99 -8.09 -5.55
C VAL A 234 -16.70 -7.92 -4.22
N ARG A 235 -17.82 -8.63 -4.02
CA ARG A 235 -18.60 -8.60 -2.75
C ARG A 235 -18.95 -7.19 -2.27
N GLY A 236 -19.32 -6.32 -3.20
CA GLY A 236 -19.70 -4.94 -2.89
C GLY A 236 -18.54 -3.96 -2.70
N MET A 237 -17.29 -4.44 -2.71
CA MET A 237 -16.10 -3.59 -2.66
C MET A 237 -15.58 -3.28 -4.06
N THR A 238 -15.12 -2.07 -4.26
CA THR A 238 -14.44 -1.64 -5.49
C THR A 238 -12.98 -2.06 -5.42
N LEU A 239 -12.53 -2.79 -6.45
CA LEU A 239 -11.17 -3.25 -6.63
C LEU A 239 -10.55 -2.50 -7.80
N ASN A 240 -9.46 -1.79 -7.56
CA ASN A 240 -8.64 -1.20 -8.62
C ASN A 240 -7.46 -2.11 -8.95
N VAL A 241 -7.10 -2.20 -10.22
CA VAL A 241 -5.91 -2.88 -10.70
C VAL A 241 -5.07 -1.88 -11.47
N THR A 242 -3.96 -1.45 -10.89
CA THR A 242 -3.01 -0.54 -11.54
C THR A 242 -2.28 -1.27 -12.66
N LEU A 243 -2.23 -0.65 -13.83
CA LEU A 243 -1.59 -1.19 -15.02
C LEU A 243 -0.28 -0.45 -15.31
N LEU A 244 0.76 -1.22 -15.62
CA LEU A 244 2.04 -0.73 -16.09
C LEU A 244 2.17 -1.07 -17.58
N PHE A 245 2.33 -0.06 -18.42
CA PHE A 245 2.43 -0.20 -19.86
C PHE A 245 3.89 -0.17 -20.33
N PRO A 246 4.61 -1.30 -20.38
CA PRO A 246 5.94 -1.32 -20.96
C PRO A 246 5.83 -1.14 -22.49
N LEU A 247 6.51 -0.12 -23.01
CA LEU A 247 6.60 0.15 -24.44
C LEU A 247 7.07 -1.11 -25.21
N GLY A 248 6.35 -1.46 -26.28
CA GLY A 248 6.75 -2.50 -27.22
C GLY A 248 6.49 -3.94 -26.82
N ARG A 249 5.84 -4.24 -25.69
CA ARG A 249 5.52 -5.59 -25.26
C ARG A 249 4.08 -6.01 -25.62
N ARG A 250 3.88 -7.34 -25.82
CA ARG A 250 2.57 -7.97 -26.05
C ARG A 250 1.83 -8.32 -24.75
N SER A 251 2.22 -7.72 -23.64
CA SER A 251 1.60 -7.94 -22.33
C SER A 251 1.63 -6.65 -21.52
N VAL A 252 0.69 -6.54 -20.60
CA VAL A 252 0.60 -5.46 -19.61
C VAL A 252 0.89 -6.06 -18.24
N THR A 253 1.73 -5.40 -17.45
CA THR A 253 1.98 -5.81 -16.06
C THR A 253 1.00 -5.09 -15.15
N ALA A 254 0.41 -5.81 -14.21
CA ALA A 254 -0.48 -5.28 -13.19
C ALA A 254 0.21 -5.26 -11.82
N LEU A 255 -0.11 -4.29 -10.98
CA LEU A 255 0.37 -4.21 -9.58
C LEU A 255 -0.54 -4.93 -8.58
N SER A 256 -1.63 -5.51 -9.06
CA SER A 256 -2.47 -6.46 -8.33
C SER A 256 -2.94 -7.51 -9.33
N PRO A 257 -3.03 -8.79 -8.95
CA PRO A 257 -3.54 -9.80 -9.87
C PRO A 257 -4.99 -9.49 -10.24
N VAL A 258 -5.30 -9.63 -11.53
CA VAL A 258 -6.70 -9.72 -11.95
C VAL A 258 -7.31 -11.01 -11.42
N LEU A 259 -8.60 -11.00 -11.17
CA LEU A 259 -9.31 -12.15 -10.64
C LEU A 259 -10.23 -12.76 -11.70
N PRO A 260 -10.28 -14.09 -11.85
CA PRO A 260 -11.27 -14.73 -12.70
C PRO A 260 -12.67 -14.43 -12.18
N SER A 261 -13.64 -14.41 -13.07
CA SER A 261 -15.05 -14.13 -12.74
C SER A 261 -15.35 -12.70 -12.25
N VAL A 262 -14.39 -11.79 -12.33
CA VAL A 262 -14.62 -10.35 -12.10
C VAL A 262 -14.75 -9.65 -13.44
N GLU A 263 -15.82 -8.88 -13.58
CA GLU A 263 -16.00 -7.96 -14.69
C GLU A 263 -15.27 -6.66 -14.37
N TYR A 264 -14.32 -6.31 -15.21
CA TYR A 264 -13.57 -5.07 -15.11
C TYR A 264 -14.01 -4.09 -16.18
N ARG A 265 -13.85 -2.80 -15.87
CA ARG A 265 -13.92 -1.69 -16.81
C ARG A 265 -12.78 -0.73 -16.53
N PHE A 266 -12.38 0.07 -17.49
CA PHE A 266 -11.48 1.17 -17.19
C PHE A 266 -12.16 2.18 -16.26
N ALA A 267 -11.39 2.65 -15.30
CA ALA A 267 -11.87 3.58 -14.29
C ALA A 267 -12.32 4.91 -14.91
N ARG A 268 -13.25 5.54 -14.23
CA ARG A 268 -13.51 6.98 -14.33
C ARG A 268 -13.03 7.64 -13.03
N ARG A 269 -12.41 8.80 -13.15
CA ARG A 269 -12.07 9.59 -11.97
C ARG A 269 -13.37 10.02 -11.28
N ASP A 270 -13.49 9.70 -10.02
CA ASP A 270 -14.64 10.06 -9.20
C ASP A 270 -14.34 11.38 -8.47
N GLU A 271 -15.04 12.45 -8.83
CA GLU A 271 -14.93 13.75 -8.15
C GLU A 271 -15.33 13.65 -6.67
N MET A 272 -16.32 12.80 -6.35
CA MET A 272 -16.72 12.55 -4.96
C MET A 272 -15.62 11.85 -4.17
N GLY A 273 -14.84 10.96 -4.79
CA GLY A 273 -13.68 10.34 -4.16
C GLY A 273 -12.60 11.36 -3.81
N CYS A 274 -12.36 12.32 -4.68
CA CYS A 274 -11.43 13.42 -4.41
C CYS A 274 -11.92 14.33 -3.27
N GLN A 275 -13.21 14.65 -3.24
CA GLN A 275 -13.80 15.44 -2.14
C GLN A 275 -13.74 14.67 -0.82
N ARG A 276 -14.03 13.38 -0.85
CA ARG A 276 -13.94 12.48 0.32
C ARG A 276 -12.53 12.46 0.91
N TYR A 277 -11.49 12.51 0.05
CA TYR A 277 -10.10 12.61 0.49
C TYR A 277 -9.90 13.87 1.35
N VAL A 278 -10.36 15.02 0.88
CA VAL A 278 -10.26 16.31 1.61
C VAL A 278 -11.03 16.27 2.93
N ASP A 279 -12.23 15.70 2.92
CA ASP A 279 -13.08 15.62 4.11
C ASP A 279 -12.51 14.66 5.17
N VAL A 280 -11.94 13.54 4.75
CA VAL A 280 -11.24 12.59 5.64
C VAL A 280 -10.00 13.25 6.21
N ALA A 281 -9.22 13.91 5.36
CA ALA A 281 -8.03 14.65 5.76
C ALA A 281 -8.33 15.67 6.86
N ARG A 282 -9.38 16.45 6.71
CA ARG A 282 -9.79 17.46 7.69
C ARG A 282 -10.20 16.87 9.04
N ARG A 283 -10.84 15.69 9.02
CA ARG A 283 -11.33 15.03 10.25
C ARG A 283 -10.28 14.22 10.98
N ALA A 284 -9.38 13.59 10.22
CA ALA A 284 -8.47 12.56 10.74
C ALA A 284 -7.05 13.04 11.06
N THR A 285 -6.69 14.30 10.78
CA THR A 285 -5.30 14.80 10.86
C THR A 285 -4.59 14.61 12.19
N ARG A 286 -5.30 14.44 13.29
CA ARG A 286 -4.70 14.23 14.64
C ARG A 286 -4.60 12.77 15.06
N ARG A 287 -5.16 11.82 14.30
CA ARG A 287 -5.30 10.40 14.68
C ARG A 287 -4.67 9.43 13.71
N VAL A 288 -4.24 9.92 12.53
CA VAL A 288 -3.59 9.08 11.52
C VAL A 288 -2.17 8.75 11.96
N VAL A 289 -1.88 7.47 12.13
CA VAL A 289 -0.57 6.95 12.54
C VAL A 289 0.29 6.64 11.33
N ALA A 290 -0.30 6.10 10.28
CA ALA A 290 0.38 5.75 9.04
C ALA A 290 -0.55 5.96 7.84
N SER A 291 0.03 6.36 6.71
CA SER A 291 -0.68 6.43 5.43
C SER A 291 0.16 5.77 4.35
N MET A 292 -0.48 5.01 3.47
CA MET A 292 0.10 4.40 2.29
C MET A 292 -0.68 4.85 1.06
N HIS A 293 0.02 5.13 -0.02
CA HIS A 293 -0.56 5.61 -1.28
C HIS A 293 -0.22 4.65 -2.41
N GLY A 294 -1.15 4.42 -3.33
CA GLY A 294 -0.89 3.61 -4.51
C GLY A 294 0.04 4.29 -5.49
N TYR A 295 1.02 3.54 -5.99
CA TYR A 295 2.04 4.01 -6.93
C TYR A 295 1.43 4.75 -8.13
N GLY A 296 0.36 4.23 -8.71
CA GLY A 296 -0.34 4.85 -9.84
C GLY A 296 -0.96 6.23 -9.53
N ASN A 297 -1.10 6.61 -8.27
CA ASN A 297 -1.56 7.94 -7.87
C ASN A 297 -0.46 9.01 -7.95
N TYR A 298 0.82 8.61 -7.94
CA TYR A 298 1.95 9.53 -7.94
C TYR A 298 1.92 10.53 -9.11
N PRO A 299 1.75 10.12 -10.39
CA PRO A 299 1.74 11.07 -11.49
C PRO A 299 0.60 12.08 -11.43
N MET A 300 -0.57 11.66 -10.95
CA MET A 300 -1.73 12.54 -10.78
C MET A 300 -1.50 13.54 -9.64
N MET A 301 -0.97 13.05 -8.53
CA MET A 301 -0.69 13.84 -7.35
C MET A 301 0.43 14.86 -7.58
N ALA A 302 1.44 14.51 -8.34
CA ALA A 302 2.54 15.40 -8.70
C ALA A 302 2.12 16.55 -9.64
N LYS A 303 1.19 16.29 -10.57
CA LYS A 303 0.70 17.28 -11.55
C LYS A 303 -0.25 18.32 -10.94
N GLU A 304 -1.00 17.98 -9.92
CA GLU A 304 -2.07 18.84 -9.39
C GLU A 304 -1.59 19.93 -8.43
N GLY A 305 -0.28 20.05 -8.18
CA GLY A 305 0.32 21.12 -7.36
C GLY A 305 -0.31 21.22 -5.96
N ASN A 306 -0.38 20.14 -5.25
CA ASN A 306 -1.41 19.87 -4.27
C ASN A 306 -1.21 20.56 -2.92
N LYS A 307 -1.96 21.62 -2.67
CA LYS A 307 -1.91 22.40 -1.43
C LYS A 307 -2.63 21.75 -0.23
N GLU A 308 -3.32 20.62 -0.40
CA GLU A 308 -4.26 20.11 0.61
C GLU A 308 -4.16 18.60 0.92
N ARG A 309 -3.03 17.93 0.67
CA ARG A 309 -2.90 16.50 1.00
C ARG A 309 -2.08 16.29 2.27
N PRO A 310 -2.75 16.11 3.41
CA PRO A 310 -2.12 16.12 4.74
C PRO A 310 -1.55 14.79 5.19
N PHE A 311 -1.63 13.73 4.38
CA PHE A 311 -1.19 12.39 4.77
C PHE A 311 0.18 12.07 4.17
N PRO A 312 1.29 12.29 4.89
CA PRO A 312 2.60 11.84 4.44
C PRO A 312 2.68 10.31 4.44
N GLY A 313 3.31 9.74 3.42
CA GLY A 313 3.41 8.29 3.28
C GLY A 313 4.13 7.84 2.02
N PRO A 314 4.53 6.55 1.93
CA PRO A 314 5.14 5.98 0.73
C PRO A 314 4.09 5.76 -0.38
N PHE A 315 4.54 5.86 -1.64
CA PHE A 315 3.81 5.37 -2.82
C PHE A 315 4.26 3.95 -3.14
N ALA A 316 3.47 3.00 -2.75
CA ALA A 316 3.76 1.57 -2.85
C ALA A 316 3.11 0.91 -4.07
N PHE A 317 3.58 -0.26 -4.47
CA PHE A 317 2.97 -1.04 -5.55
C PHE A 317 1.57 -1.54 -5.22
N GLY A 318 1.24 -1.64 -3.95
CA GLY A 318 -0.09 -1.91 -3.45
C GLY A 318 -0.19 -1.52 -1.98
N GLU A 319 -1.35 -1.05 -1.58
CA GLU A 319 -1.70 -0.76 -0.20
C GLU A 319 -2.43 -1.96 0.40
N ILE A 320 -2.19 -2.22 1.68
CA ILE A 320 -2.87 -3.31 2.38
C ILE A 320 -3.92 -2.70 3.32
N ALA A 321 -5.17 -3.06 3.08
CA ALA A 321 -6.31 -2.73 3.93
C ALA A 321 -7.17 -3.99 4.11
N MET A 322 -6.73 -4.90 4.97
CA MET A 322 -7.23 -6.28 5.09
C MET A 322 -6.98 -7.12 3.82
N LEU A 323 -6.92 -6.50 2.68
CA LEU A 323 -6.75 -7.05 1.34
C LEU A 323 -5.81 -6.15 0.56
N LEU A 324 -5.34 -6.63 -0.59
CA LEU A 324 -4.53 -5.81 -1.49
C LEU A 324 -5.41 -4.78 -2.19
N MET A 325 -5.04 -3.53 -2.06
CA MET A 325 -5.64 -2.38 -2.74
C MET A 325 -4.63 -1.79 -3.72
N ASN A 326 -5.12 -1.10 -4.74
CA ASN A 326 -4.29 -0.34 -5.67
C ASN A 326 -4.87 1.05 -5.92
N GLN A 327 -4.00 2.03 -6.09
CA GLN A 327 -4.37 3.42 -6.38
C GLN A 327 -5.41 4.00 -5.42
N THR A 328 -5.31 3.59 -4.17
CA THR A 328 -6.09 4.13 -3.05
C THR A 328 -5.16 4.94 -2.12
N THR A 329 -5.73 5.51 -1.09
CA THR A 329 -5.00 5.93 0.10
C THR A 329 -5.53 5.14 1.27
N VAL A 330 -4.65 4.43 1.96
CA VAL A 330 -4.98 3.64 3.15
C VAL A 330 -4.40 4.33 4.36
N ASN A 331 -5.26 4.71 5.29
CA ASN A 331 -4.89 5.34 6.55
C ASN A 331 -5.10 4.37 7.71
N LEU A 332 -4.07 4.16 8.50
CA LEU A 332 -4.15 3.54 9.82
C LEU A 332 -4.44 4.64 10.84
N ILE A 333 -5.53 4.49 11.56
CA ILE A 333 -6.00 5.44 12.56
C ILE A 333 -6.03 4.73 13.90
N VAL A 334 -5.47 5.35 14.94
CA VAL A 334 -5.57 4.91 16.33
C VAL A 334 -6.29 5.98 17.13
N GLU A 335 -7.34 5.58 17.80
CA GLU A 335 -8.23 6.45 18.55
C GLU A 335 -8.35 6.00 20.01
N GLU A 336 -8.48 6.96 20.92
CA GLU A 336 -8.91 6.67 22.28
C GLU A 336 -10.41 6.31 22.28
N VAL A 337 -10.76 5.29 23.03
CA VAL A 337 -12.14 4.85 23.23
C VAL A 337 -12.55 5.23 24.64
N ASP A 338 -13.67 5.90 24.78
CA ASP A 338 -14.23 6.25 26.09
C ASP A 338 -14.61 4.98 26.86
N ASP A 339 -14.37 4.96 28.19
CA ASP A 339 -14.59 3.79 29.05
C ASP A 339 -16.02 3.24 29.02
N ASP A 340 -16.98 4.02 28.55
CA ASP A 340 -18.41 3.64 28.44
C ASP A 340 -18.72 2.69 27.25
N GLU A 341 -17.79 2.54 26.27
CA GLU A 341 -17.96 1.62 25.13
C GLU A 341 -17.27 0.25 25.31
N VAL A 342 -16.63 0.00 26.45
CA VAL A 342 -15.84 -1.22 26.74
C VAL A 342 -16.66 -2.31 27.47
N GLN A 343 -17.99 -2.22 27.53
CA GLN A 343 -18.88 -3.25 28.14
C GLN A 343 -19.42 -4.26 27.13
#